data_3203639b9ac13abecbb4f1e63f691e9d
#
_entry.id   3203639b9ac13abecbb4f1e63f691e9d
#
_cell.length_a   1.000
_cell.length_b   1.000
_cell.length_c   1.000
_cell.angle_alpha   90.00
_cell.angle_beta   90.00
_cell.angle_gamma   90.00
#
_symmetry.space_group_name_H-M   'P 1'
#
loop_
_entity.id
_entity.type
_entity.pdbx_description
1 polymer ?
#
loop_
_entity_poly.entity_id
_entity_poly.type
_entity_poly.pdbx_seq_one_letter_code
_entity_poly.pdbx_strand_id
1 'polypeptide(L)'
;MRFHTFDSLATVALLAAFAACTDNTSPSNRSAGGTYDLQTVNGTSLPYSYSTSSGTLTINSDIYTLNNDGTYNETISETISNGFSNSPASDAEAGTWYQNGNAIVFSPNYSTQNNYTQYTGALSGSSTFSHSSITFSYNGVVWVYNHT
;
A
#
# COMPACT_ATOMS: atom_id res chain seq x y z
N MET A 1 1.14 -3.91 -1.16
CA MET A 1 0.21 -3.24 -2.09
C MET A 1 0.39 -3.76 -3.50
N ARG A 2 -0.66 -4.30 -4.06
CA ARG A 2 -0.67 -4.93 -5.38
C ARG A 2 -0.71 -3.88 -6.47
N PHE A 3 0.42 -3.56 -7.07
CA PHE A 3 0.42 -2.91 -8.37
C PHE A 3 0.45 -4.01 -9.43
N HIS A 4 -0.73 -4.44 -9.91
CA HIS A 4 -0.78 -5.32 -11.07
C HIS A 4 -0.10 -4.59 -12.23
N THR A 5 1.05 -5.11 -12.63
CA THR A 5 1.76 -4.62 -13.79
C THR A 5 0.91 -4.86 -15.03
N PHE A 6 0.33 -3.80 -15.55
CA PHE A 6 -0.07 -3.81 -16.94
C PHE A 6 1.22 -3.90 -17.76
N ASP A 7 1.40 -5.01 -18.48
CA ASP A 7 2.49 -5.18 -19.42
C ASP A 7 2.49 -4.03 -20.41
N SER A 8 3.35 -3.06 -20.18
CA SER A 8 3.82 -2.11 -21.18
C SER A 8 5.19 -1.63 -20.78
N LEU A 9 6.19 -2.13 -21.50
CA LEU A 9 7.57 -1.70 -21.42
C LEU A 9 7.67 -0.18 -21.61
N ALA A 10 8.12 0.52 -20.58
CA ALA A 10 8.82 1.79 -20.74
C ALA A 10 9.82 1.94 -19.60
N THR A 11 11.05 1.52 -19.88
CA THR A 11 12.22 1.73 -19.03
C THR A 11 12.56 3.22 -19.00
N VAL A 12 12.36 3.89 -17.87
CA VAL A 12 12.99 5.17 -17.59
C VAL A 12 13.75 5.05 -16.28
N ALA A 13 15.06 4.86 -16.40
CA ALA A 13 15.99 4.94 -15.27
C ALA A 13 16.17 6.41 -14.88
N LEU A 14 15.69 6.80 -13.70
CA LEU A 14 16.04 8.07 -13.10
C LEU A 14 16.92 7.80 -11.86
N LEU A 15 18.23 7.87 -12.04
CA LEU A 15 19.20 7.89 -10.95
C LEU A 15 19.09 9.23 -10.22
N ALA A 16 18.51 9.25 -9.03
CA ALA A 16 18.70 10.32 -8.07
C ALA A 16 19.63 9.81 -6.96
N ALA A 17 20.89 10.25 -7.01
CA ALA A 17 21.86 10.04 -5.94
C ALA A 17 21.46 10.92 -4.75
N PHE A 18 20.98 10.33 -3.65
CA PHE A 18 20.84 11.01 -2.38
C PHE A 18 22.03 10.68 -1.50
N ALA A 19 22.76 11.73 -1.14
CA ALA A 19 23.83 11.68 -0.16
C ALA A 19 23.29 11.19 1.17
N ALA A 20 23.89 10.13 1.71
CA ALA A 20 23.59 9.59 3.02
C ALA A 20 24.06 10.60 4.10
N CYS A 21 23.11 11.32 4.72
CA CYS A 21 23.30 11.81 6.06
C CYS A 21 22.86 10.71 7.02
N THR A 22 23.84 10.05 7.64
CA THR A 22 23.60 9.12 8.75
C THR A 22 23.38 9.93 10.03
N ASP A 23 22.17 10.47 10.19
CA ASP A 23 21.71 10.86 11.51
C ASP A 23 20.91 9.71 12.12
N ASN A 24 21.57 9.01 13.04
CA ASN A 24 20.99 7.96 13.87
C ASN A 24 20.10 8.59 14.97
N THR A 25 19.17 9.44 14.58
CA THR A 25 18.06 9.84 15.44
C THR A 25 16.91 8.90 15.13
N SER A 26 16.67 7.95 16.03
CA SER A 26 15.42 7.18 16.04
C SER A 26 14.27 8.16 15.89
N PRO A 27 13.43 8.08 14.85
CA PRO A 27 12.29 8.97 14.73
C PRO A 27 11.28 8.59 15.82
N SER A 28 11.30 9.32 16.92
CA SER A 28 10.43 9.15 18.09
C SER A 28 9.03 9.72 17.89
N ASN A 29 8.58 9.92 16.65
CA ASN A 29 7.22 10.36 16.34
C ASN A 29 6.63 9.47 15.23
N ARG A 30 6.28 8.25 15.60
CA ARG A 30 5.49 7.36 14.73
C ARG A 30 4.01 7.63 14.96
N SER A 31 3.54 8.82 14.61
CA SER A 31 2.12 9.18 14.74
C SER A 31 1.22 8.48 13.70
N ALA A 32 1.82 7.74 12.77
CA ALA A 32 1.09 6.97 11.77
C ALA A 32 0.88 5.49 12.15
N GLY A 33 1.27 5.07 13.37
CA GLY A 33 1.00 3.70 13.84
C GLY A 33 -0.51 3.45 14.00
N GLY A 34 -0.97 2.24 13.66
CA GLY A 34 -2.37 1.84 13.76
C GLY A 34 -2.82 0.98 12.60
N THR A 35 -4.12 0.76 12.51
CA THR A 35 -4.76 0.00 11.43
C THR A 35 -5.41 0.95 10.43
N TYR A 36 -5.24 0.66 9.15
CA TYR A 36 -5.77 1.44 8.05
C TYR A 36 -6.50 0.53 7.06
N ASP A 37 -7.80 0.76 6.90
CA ASP A 37 -8.65 -0.01 6.00
C ASP A 37 -8.87 0.73 4.69
N LEU A 38 -8.70 0.05 3.55
CA LEU A 38 -9.00 0.59 2.23
C LEU A 38 -10.47 0.98 2.14
N GLN A 39 -10.73 2.22 1.81
CA GLN A 39 -12.08 2.76 1.65
C GLN A 39 -12.47 2.89 0.19
N THR A 40 -11.56 3.41 -0.64
CA THR A 40 -11.87 3.65 -2.04
C THR A 40 -10.67 3.37 -2.95
N VAL A 41 -10.97 2.96 -4.18
CA VAL A 41 -10.05 2.92 -5.31
C VAL A 41 -10.61 3.84 -6.40
N ASN A 42 -9.87 4.88 -6.79
CA ASN A 42 -10.32 5.93 -7.72
C ASN A 42 -11.65 6.57 -7.29
N GLY A 43 -11.88 6.75 -5.98
CA GLY A 43 -13.11 7.29 -5.44
C GLY A 43 -14.31 6.32 -5.42
N THR A 44 -14.14 5.09 -5.90
CA THR A 44 -15.16 4.03 -5.82
C THR A 44 -14.95 3.21 -4.56
N SER A 45 -16.01 3.04 -3.77
CA SER A 45 -15.99 2.22 -2.54
C SER A 45 -15.79 0.74 -2.83
N LEU A 46 -15.33 0.00 -1.82
CA LEU A 46 -15.27 -1.46 -1.88
C LEU A 46 -16.69 -2.10 -1.84
N PRO A 47 -16.85 -3.28 -2.46
CA PRO A 47 -15.85 -4.02 -3.24
C PRO A 47 -15.54 -3.33 -4.57
N TYR A 48 -14.27 -3.29 -4.94
CA TYR A 48 -13.81 -2.68 -6.18
C TYR A 48 -13.38 -3.74 -7.18
N SER A 49 -13.95 -3.70 -8.41
CA SER A 49 -13.68 -4.69 -9.45
C SER A 49 -13.01 -4.07 -10.66
N TYR A 50 -12.06 -4.79 -11.26
CA TYR A 50 -11.46 -4.43 -12.53
C TYR A 50 -11.16 -5.66 -13.38
N SER A 51 -11.10 -5.47 -14.70
CA SER A 51 -10.82 -6.53 -15.66
C SER A 51 -9.32 -6.82 -15.72
N THR A 52 -8.97 -8.09 -15.79
CA THR A 52 -7.62 -8.61 -16.03
C THR A 52 -7.63 -9.49 -17.29
N SER A 53 -6.46 -9.90 -17.75
CA SER A 53 -6.35 -10.85 -18.86
C SER A 53 -6.99 -12.22 -18.55
N SER A 54 -7.14 -12.57 -17.27
CA SER A 54 -7.66 -13.84 -16.79
C SER A 54 -9.13 -13.78 -16.33
N GLY A 55 -9.76 -12.58 -16.42
CA GLY A 55 -11.13 -12.39 -15.96
C GLY A 55 -11.31 -11.08 -15.17
N THR A 56 -12.14 -11.11 -14.14
CA THR A 56 -12.38 -9.98 -13.26
C THR A 56 -11.77 -10.26 -11.89
N LEU A 57 -11.03 -9.30 -11.35
CA LEU A 57 -10.56 -9.33 -9.98
C LEU A 57 -11.37 -8.31 -9.16
N THR A 58 -11.87 -8.74 -8.02
CA THR A 58 -12.61 -7.91 -7.07
C THR A 58 -11.86 -7.84 -5.76
N ILE A 59 -11.47 -6.64 -5.35
CA ILE A 59 -10.90 -6.35 -4.03
C ILE A 59 -12.07 -6.22 -3.05
N ASN A 60 -12.13 -7.10 -2.07
CA ASN A 60 -13.16 -7.10 -1.03
C ASN A 60 -12.71 -6.30 0.20
N SER A 61 -11.44 -6.43 0.59
CA SER A 61 -10.80 -5.64 1.65
C SER A 61 -9.30 -5.59 1.44
N ASP A 62 -8.67 -4.56 1.99
CA ASP A 62 -7.23 -4.42 2.06
C ASP A 62 -6.89 -3.62 3.33
N ILE A 63 -6.06 -4.18 4.19
CA ILE A 63 -5.83 -3.69 5.54
C ILE A 63 -4.32 -3.61 5.81
N TYR A 64 -3.84 -2.43 6.18
CA TYR A 64 -2.51 -2.21 6.73
C TYR A 64 -2.55 -2.17 8.25
N THR A 65 -1.66 -2.88 8.91
CA THR A 65 -1.37 -2.72 10.34
C THR A 65 0.05 -2.21 10.51
N LEU A 66 0.20 -0.99 11.00
CA LEU A 66 1.47 -0.30 11.24
C LEU A 66 1.84 -0.39 12.71
N ASN A 67 2.84 -1.19 13.05
CA ASN A 67 3.28 -1.37 14.41
C ASN A 67 4.23 -0.23 14.85
N ASN A 68 4.19 0.13 16.13
CA ASN A 68 5.04 1.19 16.69
C ASN A 68 6.54 0.85 16.69
N ASP A 69 6.91 -0.41 16.49
CA ASP A 69 8.31 -0.85 16.32
C ASP A 69 8.86 -0.58 14.91
N GLY A 70 7.99 -0.15 13.96
CA GLY A 70 8.33 0.13 12.57
C GLY A 70 8.17 -1.06 11.66
N THR A 71 7.54 -2.11 12.10
CA THR A 71 7.09 -3.20 11.24
C THR A 71 5.66 -2.96 10.74
N TYR A 72 5.30 -3.55 9.61
CA TYR A 72 3.92 -3.55 9.12
C TYR A 72 3.52 -4.90 8.57
N ASN A 73 2.21 -5.10 8.51
CA ASN A 73 1.58 -6.18 7.77
C ASN A 73 0.45 -5.60 6.91
N GLU A 74 0.30 -6.12 5.70
CA GLU A 74 -0.82 -5.89 4.81
C GLU A 74 -1.52 -7.21 4.54
N THR A 75 -2.84 -7.19 4.48
CA THR A 75 -3.66 -8.35 4.11
C THR A 75 -4.76 -7.92 3.15
N ILE A 76 -4.79 -8.56 1.99
CA ILE A 76 -5.76 -8.30 0.93
C ILE A 76 -6.67 -9.52 0.79
N SER A 77 -7.99 -9.28 0.77
CA SER A 77 -9.00 -10.29 0.43
C SER A 77 -9.61 -9.98 -0.93
N GLU A 78 -9.61 -10.96 -1.80
CA GLU A 78 -10.01 -10.79 -3.19
C GLU A 78 -10.94 -11.90 -3.66
N THR A 79 -11.61 -11.66 -4.78
CA THR A 79 -12.35 -12.68 -5.54
C THR A 79 -11.91 -12.62 -6.99
N ILE A 80 -11.53 -13.76 -7.55
CA ILE A 80 -11.17 -13.91 -8.96
C ILE A 80 -12.35 -14.58 -9.67
N SER A 81 -12.89 -13.91 -10.71
CA SER A 81 -13.96 -14.46 -11.57
C SER A 81 -13.44 -14.63 -12.99
N ASN A 82 -13.55 -15.84 -13.53
CA ASN A 82 -13.18 -16.15 -14.92
C ASN A 82 -14.40 -16.28 -15.86
N GLY A 83 -15.58 -15.84 -15.40
CA GLY A 83 -16.83 -15.96 -16.12
C GLY A 83 -17.57 -17.31 -15.93
N PHE A 84 -16.90 -18.32 -15.37
CA PHE A 84 -17.49 -19.64 -15.09
C PHE A 84 -17.54 -19.93 -13.59
N SER A 85 -16.60 -19.40 -12.83
CA SER A 85 -16.50 -19.60 -11.39
C SER A 85 -15.94 -18.36 -10.70
N ASN A 86 -16.28 -18.22 -9.43
CA ASN A 86 -15.70 -17.25 -8.51
C ASN A 86 -14.86 -18.00 -7.48
N SER A 87 -13.61 -17.60 -7.35
CA SER A 87 -12.67 -18.20 -6.40
C SER A 87 -12.15 -17.13 -5.45
N PRO A 88 -12.21 -17.34 -4.11
CA PRO A 88 -11.58 -16.46 -3.17
C PRO A 88 -10.06 -16.52 -3.31
N ALA A 89 -9.41 -15.40 -3.13
CA ALA A 89 -7.96 -15.27 -3.08
C ALA A 89 -7.56 -14.32 -1.95
N SER A 90 -6.36 -14.48 -1.47
CA SER A 90 -5.78 -13.55 -0.50
C SER A 90 -4.31 -13.32 -0.78
N ASP A 91 -3.87 -12.09 -0.58
CA ASP A 91 -2.47 -11.72 -0.62
C ASP A 91 -2.05 -11.11 0.70
N ALA A 92 -0.76 -11.20 0.99
CA ALA A 92 -0.17 -10.63 2.17
C ALA A 92 1.21 -10.05 1.87
N GLU A 93 1.51 -8.95 2.51
CA GLU A 93 2.81 -8.31 2.50
C GLU A 93 3.21 -7.94 3.92
N ALA A 94 4.50 -7.95 4.21
CA ALA A 94 5.06 -7.50 5.48
C ALA A 94 6.43 -6.88 5.25
N GLY A 95 6.84 -6.01 6.19
CA GLY A 95 8.13 -5.35 6.11
C GLY A 95 8.32 -4.31 7.20
N THR A 96 9.08 -3.29 6.86
CA THR A 96 9.31 -2.15 7.73
C THR A 96 8.75 -0.87 7.13
N TRP A 97 8.36 0.05 7.99
CA TRP A 97 7.88 1.36 7.58
C TRP A 97 8.53 2.48 8.41
N TYR A 98 8.60 3.66 7.82
CA TYR A 98 8.95 4.88 8.53
C TYR A 98 8.18 6.08 7.98
N GLN A 99 8.01 7.09 8.84
CA GLN A 99 7.38 8.36 8.47
C GLN A 99 8.45 9.41 8.18
N ASN A 100 8.24 10.18 7.12
CA ASN A 100 9.06 11.34 6.75
C ASN A 100 8.13 12.52 6.43
N GLY A 101 7.89 13.37 7.41
CA GLY A 101 6.89 14.43 7.31
C GLY A 101 5.49 13.86 7.04
N ASN A 102 4.88 14.26 5.94
CA ASN A 102 3.58 13.77 5.49
C ASN A 102 3.70 12.57 4.52
N ALA A 103 4.84 11.95 4.43
CA ALA A 103 5.03 10.73 3.66
C ALA A 103 5.24 9.54 4.59
N ILE A 104 4.74 8.38 4.19
CA ILE A 104 5.04 7.10 4.81
C ILE A 104 5.71 6.21 3.77
N VAL A 105 6.83 5.61 4.15
CA VAL A 105 7.63 4.77 3.26
C VAL A 105 7.59 3.34 3.75
N PHE A 106 7.27 2.43 2.85
CA PHE A 106 7.19 0.99 3.09
C PHE A 106 8.34 0.28 2.39
N SER A 107 8.97 -0.64 3.10
CA SER A 107 10.05 -1.49 2.59
C SER A 107 9.69 -2.95 2.82
N PRO A 108 9.07 -3.61 1.83
CA PRO A 108 8.65 -5.00 1.94
C PRO A 108 9.85 -5.93 2.10
N ASN A 109 9.72 -6.93 2.96
CA ASN A 109 10.66 -8.04 3.10
C ASN A 109 9.99 -9.42 2.97
N TYR A 110 8.65 -9.42 2.90
CA TYR A 110 7.82 -10.55 2.58
C TYR A 110 6.65 -10.11 1.68
N SER A 111 6.34 -10.85 0.64
CA SER A 111 5.17 -10.64 -0.21
C SER A 111 4.77 -11.95 -0.88
N THR A 112 3.49 -12.28 -0.87
CA THR A 112 2.94 -13.45 -1.59
C THR A 112 3.11 -13.31 -3.11
N GLN A 113 3.37 -12.09 -3.59
CA GLN A 113 3.58 -11.78 -5.01
C GLN A 113 5.04 -11.61 -5.39
N ASN A 114 5.98 -11.85 -4.47
CA ASN A 114 7.42 -11.67 -4.67
C ASN A 114 7.79 -10.22 -5.11
N ASN A 115 7.00 -9.23 -4.71
CA ASN A 115 7.31 -7.82 -4.95
C ASN A 115 7.92 -7.22 -3.68
N TYR A 116 9.19 -6.83 -3.77
CA TYR A 116 9.96 -6.24 -2.68
C TYR A 116 10.36 -4.79 -2.96
N THR A 117 9.67 -4.15 -3.88
CA THR A 117 9.97 -2.75 -4.25
C THR A 117 9.46 -1.81 -3.16
N GLN A 118 10.31 -0.91 -2.70
CA GLN A 118 9.93 0.15 -1.78
C GLN A 118 8.89 1.08 -2.42
N TYR A 119 7.88 1.48 -1.66
CA TYR A 119 6.85 2.41 -2.11
C TYR A 119 6.48 3.43 -1.04
N THR A 120 5.78 4.49 -1.44
CA THR A 120 5.48 5.62 -0.57
C THR A 120 4.02 6.01 -0.67
N GLY A 121 3.39 6.24 0.48
CA GLY A 121 2.06 6.82 0.61
C GLY A 121 2.12 8.25 1.16
N ALA A 122 1.08 9.02 0.90
CA ALA A 122 0.87 10.33 1.49
C ALA A 122 -0.05 10.21 2.71
N LEU A 123 0.40 10.77 3.84
CA LEU A 123 -0.39 10.88 5.06
C LEU A 123 -1.23 12.15 5.02
N SER A 124 -2.49 12.07 5.40
CA SER A 124 -3.35 13.22 5.57
C SER A 124 -4.13 13.16 6.88
N GLY A 125 -4.66 14.34 7.30
CA GLY A 125 -5.26 14.53 8.61
C GLY A 125 -4.17 14.64 9.69
N SER A 126 -4.10 15.80 10.31
CA SER A 126 -3.21 16.04 11.45
C SER A 126 -4.05 16.08 12.70
N SER A 127 -4.01 15.03 13.49
CA SER A 127 -4.20 15.19 14.93
C SER A 127 -2.84 15.03 15.62
N THR A 128 -2.72 15.57 16.80
CA THR A 128 -1.49 15.49 17.63
C THR A 128 -1.07 14.04 17.92
N PHE A 129 -1.90 13.04 17.56
CA PHE A 129 -1.74 11.65 17.98
C PHE A 129 -1.92 10.59 16.87
N SER A 130 -2.54 10.92 15.71
CA SER A 130 -2.68 9.97 14.60
C SER A 130 -3.00 10.69 13.28
N HIS A 131 -2.55 10.11 12.16
CA HIS A 131 -3.02 10.50 10.84
C HIS A 131 -4.35 9.80 10.54
N SER A 132 -5.27 10.50 9.87
CA SER A 132 -6.60 9.96 9.57
C SER A 132 -6.63 9.09 8.35
N SER A 133 -5.68 9.25 7.42
CA SER A 133 -5.65 8.44 6.20
C SER A 133 -4.25 8.32 5.58
N ILE A 134 -4.09 7.25 4.79
CA ILE A 134 -2.97 7.03 3.89
C ILE A 134 -3.53 7.02 2.46
N THR A 135 -2.88 7.74 1.56
CA THR A 135 -3.22 7.73 0.14
C THR A 135 -2.03 7.26 -0.68
N PHE A 136 -2.24 6.24 -1.50
CA PHE A 136 -1.28 5.80 -2.51
C PHE A 136 -1.76 6.23 -3.89
N SER A 137 -0.81 6.60 -4.75
CA SER A 137 -1.08 6.92 -6.15
C SER A 137 -0.03 6.27 -7.03
N TYR A 138 -0.47 5.43 -7.96
CA TYR A 138 0.41 4.75 -8.90
C TYR A 138 -0.28 4.59 -10.25
N ASN A 139 0.38 5.00 -11.34
CA ASN A 139 -0.15 4.93 -12.71
C ASN A 139 -1.56 5.53 -12.88
N GLY A 140 -1.86 6.61 -12.15
CA GLY A 140 -3.16 7.28 -12.20
C GLY A 140 -4.27 6.59 -11.41
N VAL A 141 -3.97 5.50 -10.73
CA VAL A 141 -4.90 4.85 -9.79
C VAL A 141 -4.61 5.35 -8.37
N VAL A 142 -5.65 5.69 -7.64
CA VAL A 142 -5.57 6.24 -6.28
C VAL A 142 -6.28 5.32 -5.31
N TRP A 143 -5.57 4.89 -4.25
CA TRP A 143 -6.10 4.10 -3.13
C TRP A 143 -6.13 4.97 -1.88
N VAL A 144 -7.26 5.00 -1.19
CA VAL A 144 -7.42 5.77 0.05
C VAL A 144 -7.78 4.83 1.19
N TYR A 145 -6.94 4.82 2.21
CA TYR A 145 -7.11 4.05 3.45
C TYR A 145 -7.40 4.99 4.60
N ASN A 146 -8.39 4.67 5.42
CA ASN A 146 -8.69 5.41 6.63
C ASN A 146 -8.23 4.64 7.87
N HIS A 147 -7.77 5.38 8.85
CA HIS A 147 -7.43 4.87 10.18
C HIS A 147 -8.70 4.41 10.90
N THR A 148 -8.65 3.21 11.50
CA THR A 148 -9.77 2.57 12.22
C THR A 148 -9.44 2.30 13.69
#